data_8528fd6238d0ec142a606f18d3b487dd
#
_entry.id   8528fd6238d0ec142a606f18d3b487dd
#
_cell.length_a   1.000
_cell.length_b   1.000
_cell.length_c   1.000
_cell.angle_alpha   90.00
_cell.angle_beta   90.00
_cell.angle_gamma   90.00
#
_symmetry.space_group_name_H-M   'P 1'
#
loop_
_entity.id
_entity.type
_entity.pdbx_description
1 polymer ?
#
loop_
_entity_poly.entity_id
_entity_poly.type
_entity_poly.pdbx_seq_one_letter_code
_entity_poly.pdbx_strand_id
1 'polypeptide(L)'
;MSVANPEFDPVFKPLMKLIREFHEDQKPVLGVCLGSQLLARSFDAEVYPLNDLEVGYTPLYITESGVTDSLLTGLSRRQTIFEWHEDTFDLPNGAELLMSGDSCYHQAFRIGSTSYGFQCHFEVDARHIDVWIKEGREDLVHYHGTGADEVERDIRRQMTRHVGLSSRFAYHVGDRWIDLVSERC
;
A
#
# COMPACT_ATOMS: atom_id res chain seq x y z
N MET A 1 3.02 -11.22 9.02
CA MET A 1 3.60 -12.01 7.89
C MET A 1 4.44 -11.06 7.07
N SER A 2 5.74 -11.33 6.88
CA SER A 2 6.65 -10.47 6.11
C SER A 2 7.07 -11.15 4.81
N VAL A 3 7.09 -10.40 3.71
CA VAL A 3 7.60 -10.86 2.40
C VAL A 3 9.11 -11.08 2.45
N ALA A 4 9.82 -10.40 3.34
CA ALA A 4 11.26 -10.58 3.53
C ALA A 4 11.61 -11.91 4.23
N ASN A 5 10.68 -12.56 4.91
CA ASN A 5 10.93 -13.80 5.64
C ASN A 5 10.93 -15.02 4.68
N PRO A 6 12.08 -15.73 4.52
CA PRO A 6 12.18 -16.90 3.64
C PRO A 6 11.27 -18.06 4.01
N GLU A 7 10.78 -18.12 5.25
CA GLU A 7 9.84 -19.16 5.70
C GLU A 7 8.57 -19.19 4.86
N PHE A 8 8.14 -18.04 4.34
CA PHE A 8 6.95 -17.92 3.48
C PHE A 8 7.24 -18.09 1.98
N ASP A 9 8.49 -18.28 1.59
CA ASP A 9 8.88 -18.52 0.18
C ASP A 9 8.08 -19.63 -0.52
N PRO A 10 7.73 -20.76 0.13
CA PRO A 10 6.91 -21.79 -0.51
C PRO A 10 5.55 -21.28 -1.00
N VAL A 11 4.99 -20.25 -0.35
CA VAL A 11 3.73 -19.61 -0.76
C VAL A 11 3.99 -18.45 -1.72
N PHE A 12 5.00 -17.63 -1.44
CA PHE A 12 5.26 -16.40 -2.18
C PHE A 12 5.89 -16.64 -3.56
N LYS A 13 6.81 -17.60 -3.70
CA LYS A 13 7.46 -17.86 -4.99
C LYS A 13 6.48 -18.22 -6.13
N PRO A 14 5.51 -19.12 -5.93
CA PRO A 14 4.49 -19.38 -6.96
C PRO A 14 3.65 -18.13 -7.29
N LEU A 15 3.29 -17.33 -6.27
CA LEU A 15 2.52 -16.09 -6.48
C LEU A 15 3.34 -15.03 -7.23
N MET A 16 4.61 -14.86 -6.89
CA MET A 16 5.51 -13.94 -7.61
C MET A 16 5.70 -14.35 -9.07
N LYS A 17 5.77 -15.67 -9.35
CA LYS A 17 5.81 -16.17 -10.71
C LYS A 17 4.53 -15.79 -11.47
N LEU A 18 3.36 -15.99 -10.86
CA LEU A 18 2.08 -15.61 -11.45
C LEU A 18 1.98 -14.09 -11.70
N ILE A 19 2.46 -13.28 -10.77
CA ILE A 19 2.53 -11.81 -10.92
C ILE A 19 3.36 -11.43 -12.16
N ARG A 20 4.55 -12.06 -12.35
CA ARG A 20 5.38 -11.83 -13.54
C ARG A 20 4.68 -12.26 -14.83
N GLU A 21 4.06 -13.44 -14.85
CA GLU A 21 3.29 -13.93 -16.01
C GLU A 21 2.16 -12.97 -16.40
N PHE A 22 1.41 -12.47 -15.41
CA PHE A 22 0.35 -11.48 -15.65
C PHE A 22 0.92 -10.18 -16.23
N HIS A 23 2.03 -9.69 -15.66
CA HIS A 23 2.69 -8.48 -16.16
C HIS A 23 3.19 -8.66 -17.62
N GLU A 24 3.86 -9.78 -17.93
CA GLU A 24 4.35 -10.11 -19.28
C GLU A 24 3.21 -10.20 -20.29
N ASP A 25 2.08 -10.76 -19.88
CA ASP A 25 0.85 -10.85 -20.69
C ASP A 25 0.08 -9.50 -20.76
N GLN A 26 0.62 -8.41 -20.17
CA GLN A 26 -0.05 -7.10 -20.06
C GLN A 26 -1.41 -7.15 -19.33
N LYS A 27 -1.63 -8.16 -18.52
CA LYS A 27 -2.81 -8.26 -17.64
C LYS A 27 -2.64 -7.35 -16.42
N PRO A 28 -3.69 -6.64 -15.99
CA PRO A 28 -3.62 -5.78 -14.84
C PRO A 28 -3.31 -6.50 -13.53
N VAL A 29 -2.36 -5.97 -12.76
CA VAL A 29 -1.99 -6.43 -11.41
C VAL A 29 -2.08 -5.27 -10.44
N LEU A 30 -2.82 -5.44 -9.35
CA LEU A 30 -2.91 -4.46 -8.26
C LEU A 30 -2.50 -5.13 -6.95
N GLY A 31 -1.43 -4.66 -6.34
CA GLY A 31 -0.96 -5.09 -5.03
C GLY A 31 -1.19 -4.00 -3.98
N VAL A 32 -1.76 -4.37 -2.82
CA VAL A 32 -1.93 -3.48 -1.67
C VAL A 32 -1.16 -4.04 -0.49
N CYS A 33 -0.41 -3.20 0.21
CA CYS A 33 0.45 -3.51 1.35
C CYS A 33 1.36 -4.72 1.07
N LEU A 34 1.11 -5.89 1.67
CA LEU A 34 1.81 -7.15 1.37
C LEU A 34 1.86 -7.45 -0.14
N GLY A 35 0.77 -7.15 -0.86
CA GLY A 35 0.67 -7.32 -2.31
C GLY A 35 1.61 -6.40 -3.08
N SER A 36 1.82 -5.16 -2.63
CA SER A 36 2.79 -4.24 -3.23
C SER A 36 4.23 -4.68 -3.00
N GLN A 37 4.54 -5.20 -1.81
CA GLN A 37 5.83 -5.77 -1.46
C GLN A 37 6.12 -7.04 -2.30
N LEU A 38 5.12 -7.91 -2.49
CA LEU A 38 5.24 -9.07 -3.37
C LEU A 38 5.46 -8.66 -4.83
N LEU A 39 4.74 -7.63 -5.30
CA LEU A 39 4.95 -7.07 -6.62
C LEU A 39 6.38 -6.52 -6.76
N ALA A 40 6.86 -5.74 -5.80
CA ALA A 40 8.23 -5.22 -5.80
C ALA A 40 9.28 -6.35 -5.83
N ARG A 41 9.15 -7.34 -4.93
CA ARG A 41 10.03 -8.53 -4.88
C ARG A 41 9.94 -9.37 -6.16
N SER A 42 8.79 -9.39 -6.85
CA SER A 42 8.64 -10.09 -8.13
C SER A 42 9.53 -9.49 -9.22
N PHE A 43 9.95 -8.24 -9.08
CA PHE A 43 10.86 -7.53 -9.98
C PHE A 43 12.20 -7.22 -9.32
N ASP A 44 12.64 -8.15 -8.45
CA ASP A 44 13.97 -8.21 -7.84
C ASP A 44 14.31 -7.00 -6.94
N ALA A 45 13.30 -6.27 -6.47
CA ALA A 45 13.49 -5.24 -5.46
C ALA A 45 13.59 -5.86 -4.06
N GLU A 46 14.40 -5.27 -3.19
CA GLU A 46 14.54 -5.70 -1.81
C GLU A 46 13.31 -5.26 -1.01
N VAL A 47 12.84 -6.13 -0.11
CA VAL A 47 11.83 -5.83 0.91
C VAL A 47 12.50 -5.95 2.26
N TYR A 48 12.37 -4.93 3.08
CA TYR A 48 13.08 -4.83 4.36
C TYR A 48 12.23 -4.12 5.42
N PRO A 49 12.49 -4.39 6.73
CA PRO A 49 11.74 -3.73 7.80
C PRO A 49 12.06 -2.23 7.88
N LEU A 50 11.02 -1.45 8.19
CA LEU A 50 11.17 -0.08 8.67
C LEU A 50 11.78 -0.06 10.07
N ASN A 51 12.28 1.10 10.49
CA ASN A 51 12.76 1.28 11.86
C ASN A 51 11.63 1.33 12.90
N ASP A 52 10.40 1.59 12.45
CA ASP A 52 9.21 1.74 13.29
C ASP A 52 7.96 1.28 12.52
N LEU A 53 6.86 1.01 13.24
CA LEU A 53 5.56 0.72 12.65
C LEU A 53 4.96 2.00 12.09
N GLU A 54 4.68 2.06 10.77
CA GLU A 54 3.85 3.12 10.22
C GLU A 54 2.38 2.75 10.40
N VAL A 55 1.67 3.49 11.25
CA VAL A 55 0.28 3.19 11.62
C VAL A 55 -0.57 4.45 11.77
N GLY A 56 -1.83 4.37 11.32
CA GLY A 56 -2.78 5.49 11.37
C GLY A 56 -2.94 6.20 10.03
N TYR A 57 -3.59 7.36 10.05
CA TYR A 57 -3.78 8.15 8.84
C TYR A 57 -2.60 9.11 8.64
N THR A 58 -1.83 8.91 7.59
CA THR A 58 -0.66 9.73 7.27
C THR A 58 -0.85 10.56 6.00
N PRO A 59 -0.18 11.71 5.89
CA PRO A 59 -0.17 12.48 4.65
C PRO A 59 0.74 11.80 3.62
N LEU A 60 0.18 11.53 2.44
CA LEU A 60 0.89 11.00 1.29
C LEU A 60 0.86 12.02 0.13
N TYR A 61 1.88 12.03 -0.69
CA TYR A 61 2.07 13.02 -1.74
C TYR A 61 2.16 12.35 -3.11
N ILE A 62 1.27 12.74 -4.03
CA ILE A 62 1.32 12.31 -5.42
C ILE A 62 2.50 12.99 -6.10
N THR A 63 3.39 12.21 -6.69
CA THR A 63 4.59 12.68 -7.41
C THR A 63 4.25 13.33 -8.76
N GLU A 64 5.22 13.86 -9.46
CA GLU A 64 5.00 14.40 -10.83
C GLU A 64 4.54 13.28 -11.79
N SER A 65 5.11 12.07 -11.71
CA SER A 65 4.64 10.90 -12.47
C SER A 65 3.22 10.49 -12.07
N GLY A 66 2.91 10.54 -10.77
CA GLY A 66 1.58 10.21 -10.26
C GLY A 66 0.48 11.17 -10.71
N VAL A 67 0.77 12.46 -10.87
CA VAL A 67 -0.22 13.46 -11.35
C VAL A 67 -0.74 13.14 -12.76
N THR A 68 0.10 12.55 -13.59
CA THR A 68 -0.25 12.17 -14.98
C THR A 68 -0.62 10.71 -15.13
N ASP A 69 -0.49 9.92 -14.06
CA ASP A 69 -0.84 8.50 -14.06
C ASP A 69 -2.34 8.27 -14.20
N SER A 70 -2.73 7.22 -14.92
CA SER A 70 -4.13 6.92 -15.23
C SER A 70 -4.98 6.66 -13.99
N LEU A 71 -4.44 6.07 -12.93
CA LEU A 71 -5.19 5.81 -11.70
C LEU A 71 -5.30 7.04 -10.79
N LEU A 72 -4.31 7.96 -10.83
CA LEU A 72 -4.20 9.05 -9.84
C LEU A 72 -4.54 10.42 -10.42
N THR A 73 -4.60 10.57 -11.76
CA THR A 73 -4.90 11.86 -12.39
C THR A 73 -6.24 12.43 -11.95
N GLY A 74 -6.26 13.73 -11.65
CA GLY A 74 -7.44 14.44 -11.12
C GLY A 74 -7.55 14.47 -9.60
N LEU A 75 -6.72 13.71 -8.87
CA LEU A 75 -6.62 13.80 -7.42
C LEU A 75 -5.77 15.00 -6.99
N SER A 76 -6.04 15.54 -5.79
CA SER A 76 -5.16 16.54 -5.17
C SER A 76 -3.80 15.93 -4.83
N ARG A 77 -2.72 16.73 -4.90
CA ARG A 77 -1.37 16.23 -4.66
C ARG A 77 -1.17 15.64 -3.26
N ARG A 78 -1.89 16.12 -2.26
CA ARG A 78 -1.82 15.61 -0.89
C ARG A 78 -3.06 14.78 -0.60
N GLN A 79 -2.83 13.53 -0.22
CA GLN A 79 -3.83 12.58 0.25
C GLN A 79 -3.62 12.30 1.73
N THR A 80 -4.61 11.78 2.43
CA THR A 80 -4.46 11.28 3.80
C THR A 80 -5.09 9.89 3.82
N ILE A 81 -4.25 8.85 3.92
CA ILE A 81 -4.64 7.46 3.75
C ILE A 81 -4.17 6.66 4.96
N PHE A 82 -4.82 5.55 5.23
CA PHE A 82 -4.52 4.69 6.37
C PHE A 82 -3.29 3.82 6.08
N GLU A 83 -2.43 3.70 7.10
CA GLU A 83 -1.23 2.87 7.10
C GLU A 83 -1.30 1.84 8.22
N TRP A 84 -0.77 0.65 7.98
CA TRP A 84 -0.45 -0.36 8.99
C TRP A 84 0.56 -1.34 8.41
N HIS A 85 1.84 -1.01 8.51
CA HIS A 85 2.91 -1.86 8.01
C HIS A 85 4.24 -1.60 8.74
N GLU A 86 5.03 -2.66 8.85
CA GLU A 86 6.37 -2.66 9.44
C GLU A 86 7.48 -2.84 8.39
N ASP A 87 7.12 -3.31 7.19
CA ASP A 87 8.07 -3.50 6.09
C ASP A 87 7.84 -2.46 4.99
N THR A 88 8.91 -2.19 4.25
CA THR A 88 8.92 -1.39 3.02
C THR A 88 9.74 -2.09 1.94
N PHE A 89 9.90 -1.47 0.79
CA PHE A 89 10.61 -2.03 -0.36
C PHE A 89 11.38 -0.95 -1.11
N ASP A 90 12.42 -1.38 -1.82
CA ASP A 90 13.06 -0.55 -2.84
C ASP A 90 12.17 -0.44 -4.08
N LEU A 91 12.26 0.69 -4.78
CA LEU A 91 11.56 0.86 -6.04
C LEU A 91 12.15 -0.09 -7.09
N PRO A 92 11.34 -1.01 -7.69
CA PRO A 92 11.83 -1.90 -8.74
C PRO A 92 12.46 -1.14 -9.92
N ASN A 93 13.47 -1.74 -10.54
CA ASN A 93 14.08 -1.16 -11.74
C ASN A 93 13.05 -0.91 -12.85
N GLY A 94 13.01 0.31 -13.38
CA GLY A 94 12.06 0.71 -14.41
C GLY A 94 10.64 1.02 -13.89
N ALA A 95 10.41 0.94 -12.59
CA ALA A 95 9.15 1.39 -11.99
C ALA A 95 9.11 2.91 -11.87
N GLU A 96 7.92 3.46 -11.94
CA GLU A 96 7.64 4.87 -11.66
C GLU A 96 7.05 5.03 -10.26
N LEU A 97 7.67 5.87 -9.43
CA LEU A 97 7.12 6.24 -8.13
C LEU A 97 5.93 7.18 -8.34
N LEU A 98 4.76 6.77 -7.87
CA LEU A 98 3.50 7.52 -8.04
C LEU A 98 3.11 8.31 -6.79
N MET A 99 3.40 7.77 -5.60
CA MET A 99 3.14 8.44 -4.32
C MET A 99 4.30 8.22 -3.35
N SER A 100 4.57 9.23 -2.52
CA SER A 100 5.57 9.18 -1.45
C SER A 100 4.96 9.59 -0.11
N GLY A 101 5.58 9.14 0.98
CA GLY A 101 5.29 9.53 2.36
C GLY A 101 6.54 10.06 3.07
N ASP A 102 6.35 10.61 4.25
CA ASP A 102 7.44 11.14 5.07
C ASP A 102 8.15 10.05 5.87
N SER A 103 7.41 9.06 6.41
CA SER A 103 7.96 7.95 7.19
C SER A 103 8.40 6.80 6.28
N CYS A 104 7.55 6.40 5.35
CA CYS A 104 7.85 5.46 4.29
C CYS A 104 7.82 6.18 2.94
N TYR A 105 8.97 6.20 2.24
CA TYR A 105 9.08 6.98 1.01
C TYR A 105 8.32 6.35 -0.17
N HIS A 106 8.35 5.03 -0.32
CA HIS A 106 7.73 4.33 -1.44
C HIS A 106 6.30 3.91 -1.10
N GLN A 107 5.32 4.79 -1.39
CA GLN A 107 3.91 4.58 -1.03
C GLN A 107 3.05 4.06 -2.18
N ALA A 108 3.36 4.41 -3.42
CA ALA A 108 2.76 3.78 -4.58
C ALA A 108 3.70 3.84 -5.78
N PHE A 109 3.67 2.79 -6.60
CA PHE A 109 4.46 2.69 -7.82
C PHE A 109 3.72 1.94 -8.93
N ARG A 110 4.21 2.10 -10.16
CA ARG A 110 3.75 1.37 -11.33
C ARG A 110 4.94 0.77 -12.09
N ILE A 111 4.77 -0.47 -12.57
CA ILE A 111 5.70 -1.12 -13.49
C ILE A 111 4.98 -1.31 -14.82
N GLY A 112 5.61 -0.87 -15.92
CA GLY A 112 4.98 -0.87 -17.24
C GLY A 112 3.70 -0.03 -17.25
N SER A 113 2.61 -0.54 -17.84
CA SER A 113 1.33 0.16 -17.95
C SER A 113 0.19 -0.46 -17.14
N THR A 114 0.41 -1.62 -16.50
CA THR A 114 -0.68 -2.43 -15.94
C THR A 114 -0.44 -2.95 -14.53
N SER A 115 0.78 -2.83 -13.98
CA SER A 115 1.10 -3.38 -12.65
C SER A 115 1.31 -2.26 -11.65
N TYR A 116 0.45 -2.20 -10.63
CA TYR A 116 0.41 -1.16 -9.61
C TYR A 116 0.62 -1.73 -8.21
N GLY A 117 1.46 -1.09 -7.41
CA GLY A 117 1.65 -1.39 -6.01
C GLY A 117 1.31 -0.17 -5.14
N PHE A 118 0.54 -0.38 -4.09
CA PHE A 118 0.24 0.62 -3.06
C PHE A 118 0.64 0.05 -1.69
N GLN A 119 1.51 0.73 -0.97
CA GLN A 119 1.88 0.35 0.40
C GLN A 119 0.76 0.70 1.37
N CYS A 120 0.12 1.83 1.17
CA CYS A 120 -0.99 2.33 1.98
C CYS A 120 -2.27 1.50 1.79
N HIS A 121 -3.16 1.58 2.81
CA HIS A 121 -4.43 0.89 2.86
C HIS A 121 -5.60 1.83 2.53
N PHE A 122 -5.86 2.05 1.26
CA PHE A 122 -7.01 2.85 0.83
C PHE A 122 -8.32 2.04 0.78
N GLU A 123 -8.24 0.72 0.78
CA GLU A 123 -9.36 -0.21 0.66
C GLU A 123 -10.14 -0.43 1.96
N VAL A 124 -9.58 0.00 3.11
CA VAL A 124 -10.18 -0.26 4.42
C VAL A 124 -11.21 0.80 4.81
N ASP A 125 -12.29 0.35 5.44
CA ASP A 125 -13.29 1.19 6.09
C ASP A 125 -13.12 1.23 7.63
N ALA A 126 -13.98 1.97 8.31
CA ALA A 126 -13.95 2.10 9.76
C ALA A 126 -14.09 0.74 10.49
N ARG A 127 -14.82 -0.22 9.91
CA ARG A 127 -15.03 -1.54 10.53
C ARG A 127 -13.77 -2.38 10.45
N HIS A 128 -13.08 -2.35 9.30
CA HIS A 128 -11.79 -3.03 9.13
C HIS A 128 -10.76 -2.46 10.11
N ILE A 129 -10.67 -1.14 10.22
CA ILE A 129 -9.73 -0.48 11.15
C ILE A 129 -10.04 -0.86 12.61
N ASP A 130 -11.32 -0.90 13.01
CA ASP A 130 -11.72 -1.34 14.35
C ASP A 130 -11.33 -2.80 14.64
N VAL A 131 -11.40 -3.68 13.65
CA VAL A 131 -10.93 -5.07 13.77
C VAL A 131 -9.40 -5.09 13.89
N TRP A 132 -8.70 -4.38 13.03
CA TRP A 132 -7.23 -4.35 13.02
C TRP A 132 -6.64 -3.78 14.31
N ILE A 133 -7.24 -2.75 14.89
CA ILE A 133 -6.82 -2.23 16.21
C ILE A 133 -6.88 -3.33 17.28
N LYS A 134 -7.89 -4.19 17.24
CA LYS A 134 -8.05 -5.28 18.21
C LYS A 134 -7.07 -6.42 17.97
N GLU A 135 -6.94 -6.85 16.72
CA GLU A 135 -6.09 -7.97 16.31
C GLU A 135 -4.60 -7.60 16.33
N GLY A 136 -4.26 -6.38 15.92
CA GLY A 136 -2.89 -5.85 15.91
C GLY A 136 -2.46 -5.17 17.23
N ARG A 137 -3.17 -5.44 18.32
CA ARG A 137 -2.82 -4.87 19.64
C ARG A 137 -1.41 -5.25 20.09
N GLU A 138 -0.97 -6.44 19.76
CA GLU A 138 0.38 -6.93 20.10
C GLU A 138 1.44 -6.11 19.36
N ASP A 139 1.21 -5.76 18.09
CA ASP A 139 2.13 -4.92 17.31
C ASP A 139 2.21 -3.51 17.93
N LEU A 140 1.07 -2.90 18.27
CA LEU A 140 1.06 -1.60 18.94
C LEU A 140 1.84 -1.60 20.24
N VAL A 141 1.72 -2.68 21.04
CA VAL A 141 2.49 -2.83 22.28
C VAL A 141 3.97 -3.07 22.01
N HIS A 142 4.29 -3.87 20.98
CA HIS A 142 5.67 -4.16 20.58
C HIS A 142 6.43 -2.89 20.22
N TYR A 143 5.85 -2.03 19.37
CA TYR A 143 6.50 -0.82 18.85
C TYR A 143 6.40 0.38 19.80
N HIS A 144 5.28 0.54 20.52
CA HIS A 144 5.00 1.75 21.29
C HIS A 144 4.97 1.53 22.82
N GLY A 145 5.11 0.28 23.28
CA GLY A 145 5.16 -0.04 24.73
C GLY A 145 3.97 0.52 25.48
N THR A 146 4.22 1.33 26.51
CA THR A 146 3.19 2.00 27.32
C THR A 146 2.41 3.07 26.57
N GLY A 147 2.87 3.53 25.40
CA GLY A 147 2.20 4.47 24.51
C GLY A 147 1.12 3.86 23.64
N ALA A 148 1.02 2.53 23.57
CA ALA A 148 0.09 1.82 22.67
C ALA A 148 -1.38 2.27 22.81
N ASP A 149 -1.84 2.58 24.05
CA ASP A 149 -3.20 3.07 24.30
C ASP A 149 -3.44 4.46 23.73
N GLU A 150 -2.40 5.29 23.69
CA GLU A 150 -2.47 6.62 23.10
C GLU A 150 -2.51 6.54 21.57
N VAL A 151 -1.69 5.69 20.99
CA VAL A 151 -1.70 5.42 19.53
C VAL A 151 -3.07 4.91 19.10
N GLU A 152 -3.66 3.94 19.81
CA GLU A 152 -5.01 3.46 19.51
C GLU A 152 -6.05 4.60 19.56
N ARG A 153 -6.02 5.45 20.61
CA ARG A 153 -6.93 6.61 20.71
C ARG A 153 -6.73 7.59 19.56
N ASP A 154 -5.48 7.79 19.14
CA ASP A 154 -5.15 8.65 18.01
C ASP A 154 -5.71 8.10 16.69
N ILE A 155 -5.50 6.81 16.40
CA ILE A 155 -6.07 6.16 15.22
C ILE A 155 -7.59 6.37 15.18
N ARG A 156 -8.29 6.17 16.31
CA ARG A 156 -9.76 6.35 16.39
C ARG A 156 -10.17 7.81 16.16
N ARG A 157 -9.40 8.79 16.66
CA ARG A 157 -9.63 10.21 16.39
C ARG A 157 -9.40 10.57 14.92
N GLN A 158 -8.34 10.05 14.32
CA GLN A 158 -8.00 10.25 12.93
C GLN A 158 -9.06 9.62 12.00
N MET A 159 -9.53 8.42 12.33
CA MET A 159 -10.56 7.70 11.57
C MET A 159 -11.82 8.54 11.39
N THR A 160 -12.32 9.22 12.45
CA THR A 160 -13.50 10.07 12.33
C THR A 160 -13.31 11.26 11.40
N ARG A 161 -12.08 11.71 11.16
CA ARG A 161 -11.75 12.86 10.30
C ARG A 161 -11.42 12.46 8.88
N HIS A 162 -10.79 11.30 8.70
CA HIS A 162 -10.09 10.97 7.45
C HIS A 162 -10.70 9.80 6.68
N VAL A 163 -11.49 8.90 7.31
CA VAL A 163 -12.07 7.74 6.63
C VAL A 163 -12.84 8.12 5.37
N GLY A 164 -13.63 9.20 5.41
CA GLY A 164 -14.38 9.65 4.25
C GLY A 164 -13.52 10.24 3.12
N LEU A 165 -12.32 10.76 3.44
CA LEU A 165 -11.34 11.22 2.45
C LEU A 165 -10.63 10.02 1.80
N SER A 166 -10.18 9.07 2.62
CA SER A 166 -9.58 7.82 2.15
C SER A 166 -10.55 7.02 1.29
N SER A 167 -11.82 6.93 1.67
CA SER A 167 -12.85 6.28 0.84
C SER A 167 -13.03 6.94 -0.53
N ARG A 168 -12.98 8.28 -0.63
CA ARG A 168 -13.03 8.96 -1.93
C ARG A 168 -11.83 8.62 -2.82
N PHE A 169 -10.64 8.54 -2.23
CA PHE A 169 -9.46 8.06 -2.93
C PHE A 169 -9.65 6.61 -3.42
N ALA A 170 -10.18 5.73 -2.56
CA ALA A 170 -10.47 4.34 -2.89
C ALA A 170 -11.44 4.20 -4.07
N TYR A 171 -12.55 4.93 -4.07
CA TYR A 171 -13.50 4.94 -5.18
C TYR A 171 -12.87 5.47 -6.47
N HIS A 172 -12.09 6.55 -6.40
CA HIS A 172 -11.43 7.10 -7.57
C HIS A 172 -10.44 6.11 -8.20
N VAL A 173 -9.58 5.48 -7.38
CA VAL A 173 -8.63 4.46 -7.85
C VAL A 173 -9.36 3.22 -8.34
N GLY A 174 -10.40 2.78 -7.61
CA GLY A 174 -11.19 1.59 -7.95
C GLY A 174 -11.91 1.72 -9.29
N ASP A 175 -12.58 2.84 -9.54
CA ASP A 175 -13.26 3.08 -10.82
C ASP A 175 -12.27 3.04 -11.99
N ARG A 176 -11.14 3.74 -11.87
CA ARG A 176 -10.11 3.76 -12.91
C ARG A 176 -9.39 2.43 -13.09
N TRP A 177 -9.26 1.67 -12.00
CA TRP A 177 -8.75 0.31 -12.06
C TRP A 177 -9.69 -0.61 -12.84
N ILE A 178 -11.00 -0.52 -12.60
CA ILE A 178 -12.01 -1.28 -13.35
C ILE A 178 -11.97 -0.91 -14.84
N ASP A 179 -11.84 0.37 -15.18
CA ASP A 179 -11.68 0.82 -16.55
C ASP A 179 -10.44 0.20 -17.21
N LEU A 180 -9.28 0.26 -16.53
CA LEU A 180 -8.03 -0.35 -17.00
C LEU A 180 -8.18 -1.87 -17.24
N VAL A 181 -8.83 -2.60 -16.33
CA VAL A 181 -9.10 -4.03 -16.46
C VAL A 181 -10.00 -4.29 -17.66
N SER A 182 -11.05 -3.48 -17.85
CA SER A 182 -12.01 -3.65 -18.95
C SER A 182 -11.41 -3.39 -20.33
N GLU A 183 -10.40 -2.53 -20.42
CA GLU A 183 -9.67 -2.26 -21.68
C GLU A 183 -8.67 -3.36 -22.06
N ARG A 184 -8.29 -4.23 -21.10
CA ARG A 184 -7.22 -5.23 -21.24
C ARG A 184 -7.72 -6.69 -21.22
N CYS A 185 -8.98 -6.91 -20.86
CA CYS A 185 -9.67 -8.21 -20.90
C CYS A 185 -10.73 -8.25 -22.01
#